data_67e1c85954ed1e6d09dcaf7844544c8a
#
_entry.id   67e1c85954ed1e6d09dcaf7844544c8a
#
_cell.length_a   1.000
_cell.length_b   1.000
_cell.length_c   1.000
_cell.angle_alpha   90.00
_cell.angle_beta   90.00
_cell.angle_gamma   90.00
#
_symmetry.space_group_name_H-M   'P 1'
#
loop_
_entity.id
_entity.type
_entity.pdbx_description
1 polymer ?
#
loop_
_entity_poly.entity_id
_entity_poly.type
_entity_poly.pdbx_seq_one_letter_code
_entity_poly.pdbx_strand_id
1 'polypeptide(L)'
;MKTISVINLKGGVGKTYTSYNVAYELAKRGNKVLVIDNDKQGNISKICSAYNADEISATAKALTGEYNDPQELITHADYSIDIITANMSLMAAVWQLATSEDDQISAFEKLINSNIGEKPLKEVYDYLIIDNPPDIAFNVISALKITDEVIVPAKIDEWSLEGLEIISEQVKEAKRINPKIKLLGTLITMYRNDNSNVVGLKWLQEHSNVNVLGIIRYTAKATESTFFNKPAYEYSPLCGAAQDYKKFVTRYLEESEVKKNG
;
A
#
# COMPACT_ATOMS: atom_id res chain seq x y z
N MET A 1 11.26 2.24 -11.11
CA MET A 1 10.38 2.15 -9.90
C MET A 1 9.35 1.06 -10.10
N LYS A 2 9.12 0.24 -9.11
CA LYS A 2 8.04 -0.75 -9.05
C LYS A 2 6.94 -0.23 -8.12
N THR A 3 5.69 -0.15 -8.62
CA THR A 3 4.57 0.39 -7.83
C THR A 3 3.69 -0.73 -7.30
N ILE A 4 3.51 -0.76 -5.98
CA ILE A 4 2.70 -1.75 -5.26
C ILE A 4 1.56 -1.02 -4.55
N SER A 5 0.33 -1.33 -4.90
CA SER A 5 -0.87 -0.87 -4.17
C SER A 5 -1.33 -1.91 -3.16
N VAL A 6 -1.50 -1.47 -1.93
CA VAL A 6 -2.10 -2.27 -0.86
C VAL A 6 -3.56 -1.86 -0.74
N ILE A 7 -4.49 -2.75 -1.04
CA ILE A 7 -5.93 -2.44 -1.13
C ILE A 7 -6.79 -3.54 -0.54
N ASN A 8 -7.83 -3.18 0.17
CA ASN A 8 -8.96 -4.02 0.54
C ASN A 8 -10.13 -3.13 0.94
N LEU A 9 -11.35 -3.44 0.48
CA LEU A 9 -12.58 -2.71 0.79
C LEU A 9 -12.97 -2.83 2.27
N LYS A 10 -12.47 -3.84 2.96
CA LYS A 10 -12.75 -4.07 4.37
C LYS A 10 -11.81 -3.23 5.26
N GLY A 11 -12.39 -2.56 6.24
CA GLY A 11 -11.65 -1.88 7.30
C GLY A 11 -10.99 -2.87 8.28
N GLY A 12 -9.86 -2.47 8.89
CA GLY A 12 -9.23 -3.23 9.98
C GLY A 12 -8.59 -4.57 9.57
N VAL A 13 -8.32 -4.78 8.28
CA VAL A 13 -7.60 -5.98 7.78
C VAL A 13 -6.08 -5.82 7.75
N GLY A 14 -5.55 -4.71 8.25
CA GLY A 14 -4.11 -4.47 8.34
C GLY A 14 -3.47 -3.90 7.06
N LYS A 15 -4.21 -3.16 6.21
CA LYS A 15 -3.65 -2.48 5.03
C LYS A 15 -2.45 -1.62 5.39
N THR A 16 -2.66 -0.57 6.17
CA THR A 16 -1.62 0.38 6.61
C THR A 16 -0.44 -0.32 7.28
N TYR A 17 -0.71 -1.31 8.13
CA TYR A 17 0.35 -2.07 8.78
C TYR A 17 1.17 -2.90 7.77
N THR A 18 0.51 -3.45 6.76
CA THR A 18 1.17 -4.16 5.65
C THR A 18 2.00 -3.19 4.82
N SER A 19 1.43 -2.05 4.41
CA SER A 19 2.12 -1.02 3.63
C SER A 19 3.40 -0.57 4.32
N TYR A 20 3.31 -0.26 5.62
CA TYR A 20 4.46 0.20 6.41
C TYR A 20 5.55 -0.87 6.58
N ASN A 21 5.18 -2.11 6.94
CA ASN A 21 6.16 -3.17 7.15
C ASN A 21 6.80 -3.67 5.84
N VAL A 22 6.06 -3.64 4.73
CA VAL A 22 6.63 -3.94 3.40
C VAL A 22 7.60 -2.84 2.98
N ALA A 23 7.24 -1.57 3.13
CA ALA A 23 8.12 -0.44 2.85
C ALA A 23 9.41 -0.52 3.68
N TYR A 24 9.28 -0.76 4.99
CA TYR A 24 10.43 -0.92 5.89
C TYR A 24 11.35 -2.08 5.47
N GLU A 25 10.79 -3.25 5.19
CA GLU A 25 11.58 -4.43 4.82
C GLU A 25 12.28 -4.26 3.47
N LEU A 26 11.70 -3.49 2.54
CA LEU A 26 12.35 -3.11 1.28
C LEU A 26 13.48 -2.10 1.52
N ALA A 27 13.22 -1.04 2.28
CA ALA A 27 14.22 0.00 2.61
C ALA A 27 15.41 -0.59 3.38
N LYS A 28 15.16 -1.47 4.34
CA LYS A 28 16.20 -2.18 5.10
C LYS A 28 17.15 -3.01 4.22
N ARG A 29 16.73 -3.41 3.03
CA ARG A 29 17.54 -4.11 2.04
C ARG A 29 18.25 -3.19 1.06
N GLY A 30 18.26 -1.87 1.34
CA GLY A 30 18.97 -0.87 0.55
C GLY A 30 18.18 -0.30 -0.62
N ASN A 31 16.90 -0.65 -0.77
CA ASN A 31 16.07 -0.03 -1.81
C ASN A 31 15.63 1.38 -1.39
N LYS A 32 15.53 2.28 -2.35
CA LYS A 32 14.91 3.60 -2.18
C LYS A 32 13.40 3.44 -2.27
N VAL A 33 12.70 3.71 -1.17
CA VAL A 33 11.26 3.48 -1.04
C VAL A 33 10.52 4.79 -0.81
N LEU A 34 9.54 5.06 -1.65
CA LEU A 34 8.55 6.10 -1.46
C LEU A 34 7.22 5.45 -1.05
N VAL A 35 6.54 6.06 -0.08
CA VAL A 35 5.19 5.70 0.32
C VAL A 35 4.23 6.83 -0.04
N ILE A 36 3.07 6.52 -0.61
CA ILE A 36 1.95 7.46 -0.70
C ILE A 36 0.87 6.99 0.28
N ASP A 37 0.56 7.83 1.25
CA ASP A 37 -0.65 7.68 2.07
C ASP A 37 -1.84 8.19 1.25
N ASN A 38 -2.70 7.30 0.83
CA ASN A 38 -3.86 7.61 0.00
C ASN A 38 -5.19 7.53 0.79
N ASP A 39 -5.10 7.39 2.13
CA ASP A 39 -6.25 7.38 3.02
C ASP A 39 -6.37 8.71 3.79
N LYS A 40 -7.53 9.37 3.72
CA LYS A 40 -7.85 10.60 4.47
C LYS A 40 -7.64 10.46 5.99
N GLN A 41 -7.63 9.23 6.52
CA GLN A 41 -7.33 8.99 7.93
C GLN A 41 -5.87 9.26 8.29
N GLY A 42 -4.97 9.28 7.31
CA GLY A 42 -3.56 9.60 7.50
C GLY A 42 -2.83 8.62 8.41
N ASN A 43 -3.22 7.34 8.41
CA ASN A 43 -2.72 6.39 9.39
C ASN A 43 -1.24 6.06 9.18
N ILE A 44 -0.78 5.87 7.94
CA ILE A 44 0.64 5.63 7.68
C ILE A 44 1.44 6.91 7.89
N SER A 45 0.87 8.09 7.59
CA SER A 45 1.48 9.39 7.91
C SER A 45 1.72 9.58 9.42
N LYS A 46 0.78 9.12 10.27
CA LYS A 46 0.93 9.13 11.73
C LYS A 46 2.04 8.18 12.18
N ILE A 47 2.06 6.95 11.65
CA ILE A 47 3.09 5.95 11.98
C ILE A 47 4.48 6.44 11.58
N CYS A 48 4.59 7.17 10.47
CA CYS A 48 5.84 7.79 10.02
C CYS A 48 6.18 9.10 10.74
N SER A 49 5.42 9.51 11.76
CA SER A 49 5.59 10.78 12.50
C SER A 49 5.59 12.03 11.60
N ALA A 50 4.91 11.95 10.46
CA ALA A 50 4.86 12.99 9.43
C ALA A 50 3.45 13.60 9.26
N TYR A 51 2.48 13.22 10.11
CA TYR A 51 1.11 13.72 10.04
C TYR A 51 1.01 15.17 10.52
N ASN A 52 0.41 16.03 9.70
CA ASN A 52 0.04 17.39 10.06
C ASN A 52 -1.44 17.62 9.77
N ALA A 53 -2.25 17.97 10.79
CA ALA A 53 -3.69 18.19 10.65
C ALA A 53 -4.03 19.61 10.15
N ASP A 54 -3.11 20.56 10.32
CA ASP A 54 -3.37 21.99 10.13
C ASP A 54 -3.11 22.48 8.71
N GLU A 55 -2.45 21.65 7.88
CA GLU A 55 -2.08 21.98 6.51
C GLU A 55 -2.81 21.07 5.49
N ILE A 56 -2.90 21.55 4.24
CA ILE A 56 -3.32 20.69 3.13
C ILE A 56 -2.25 19.62 2.92
N SER A 57 -2.65 18.36 2.99
CA SER A 57 -1.73 17.22 2.89
C SER A 57 -1.04 17.14 1.53
N ALA A 58 0.15 16.56 1.52
CA ALA A 58 0.94 16.38 0.30
C ALA A 58 0.20 15.54 -0.75
N THR A 59 -0.51 14.49 -0.34
CA THR A 59 -1.34 13.67 -1.27
C THR A 59 -2.51 14.48 -1.84
N ALA A 60 -3.14 15.36 -1.04
CA ALA A 60 -4.19 16.24 -1.56
C ALA A 60 -3.63 17.20 -2.61
N LYS A 61 -2.49 17.85 -2.35
CA LYS A 61 -1.79 18.71 -3.32
C LYS A 61 -1.37 17.93 -4.58
N ALA A 62 -0.89 16.69 -4.43
CA ALA A 62 -0.55 15.83 -5.56
C ALA A 62 -1.76 15.55 -6.47
N LEU A 63 -2.93 15.31 -5.88
CA LEU A 63 -4.16 15.04 -6.61
C LEU A 63 -4.70 16.29 -7.34
N THR A 64 -4.62 17.46 -6.72
CA THR A 64 -5.10 18.72 -7.30
C THR A 64 -4.09 19.42 -8.21
N GLY A 65 -2.83 18.96 -8.21
CA GLY A 65 -1.74 19.60 -8.96
C GLY A 65 -1.21 20.88 -8.29
N GLU A 66 -1.51 21.10 -7.01
CA GLU A 66 -1.11 22.30 -6.25
C GLU A 66 0.32 22.15 -5.69
N TYR A 67 1.30 21.99 -6.56
CA TYR A 67 2.72 21.97 -6.23
C TYR A 67 3.55 22.45 -7.43
N ASN A 68 4.70 23.07 -7.18
CA ASN A 68 5.63 23.50 -8.21
C ASN A 68 6.72 22.44 -8.45
N ASP A 69 7.24 21.85 -7.38
CA ASP A 69 8.27 20.81 -7.40
C ASP A 69 7.77 19.60 -6.61
N PRO A 70 7.77 18.37 -7.18
CA PRO A 70 7.43 17.15 -6.44
C PRO A 70 8.21 16.95 -5.14
N GLN A 71 9.42 17.54 -5.03
CA GLN A 71 10.22 17.48 -3.80
C GLN A 71 9.49 18.11 -2.60
N GLU A 72 8.65 19.13 -2.83
CA GLU A 72 7.87 19.80 -1.78
C GLU A 72 6.84 18.86 -1.11
N LEU A 73 6.46 17.80 -1.82
CA LEU A 73 5.46 16.83 -1.34
C LEU A 73 6.09 15.72 -0.51
N ILE A 74 7.41 15.57 -0.52
CA ILE A 74 8.13 14.45 0.06
C ILE A 74 8.64 14.82 1.43
N THR A 75 8.27 14.00 2.42
CA THR A 75 8.82 14.07 3.78
C THR A 75 9.73 12.86 4.02
N HIS A 76 10.93 13.09 4.49
CA HIS A 76 11.83 12.02 4.93
C HIS A 76 11.37 11.52 6.29
N ALA A 77 11.00 10.26 6.37
CA ALA A 77 10.62 9.60 7.60
C ALA A 77 11.76 8.71 8.13
N ASP A 78 11.54 8.13 9.31
CA ASP A 78 12.48 7.19 9.89
C ASP A 78 12.69 5.94 8.99
N TYR A 79 13.77 5.23 9.22
CA TYR A 79 14.09 3.96 8.55
C TYR A 79 14.31 4.06 7.03
N SER A 80 14.79 5.20 6.55
CA SER A 80 15.06 5.43 5.12
C SER A 80 13.83 5.26 4.22
N ILE A 81 12.67 5.66 4.72
CA ILE A 81 11.41 5.71 3.99
C ILE A 81 11.08 7.18 3.72
N ASP A 82 10.75 7.48 2.48
CA ASP A 82 10.17 8.76 2.10
C ASP A 82 8.66 8.63 1.98
N ILE A 83 7.92 9.67 2.37
CA ILE A 83 6.45 9.62 2.38
C ILE A 83 5.82 10.88 1.80
N ILE A 84 4.76 10.70 1.03
CA ILE A 84 3.79 11.73 0.64
C ILE A 84 2.58 11.54 1.56
N THR A 85 2.37 12.52 2.45
CA THR A 85 1.44 12.40 3.59
C THR A 85 0.00 12.69 3.23
N ALA A 86 -0.93 12.09 3.98
CA ALA A 86 -2.36 12.39 3.92
C ALA A 86 -2.93 12.87 5.27
N ASN A 87 -4.05 13.55 5.18
CA ASN A 87 -4.93 13.92 6.27
C ASN A 87 -6.35 14.17 5.75
N MET A 88 -7.24 14.70 6.58
CA MET A 88 -8.64 14.94 6.20
C MET A 88 -8.83 15.88 5.00
N SER A 89 -7.84 16.71 4.64
CA SER A 89 -7.90 17.57 3.44
C SER A 89 -7.99 16.77 2.14
N LEU A 90 -7.55 15.52 2.14
CA LEU A 90 -7.66 14.60 1.02
C LEU A 90 -9.11 14.41 0.56
N MET A 91 -10.07 14.51 1.48
CA MET A 91 -11.50 14.41 1.13
C MET A 91 -11.93 15.53 0.18
N ALA A 92 -11.50 16.76 0.44
CA ALA A 92 -11.82 17.89 -0.43
C ALA A 92 -11.16 17.73 -1.82
N ALA A 93 -9.91 17.26 -1.88
CA ALA A 93 -9.21 17.00 -3.14
C ALA A 93 -9.92 15.91 -3.98
N VAL A 94 -10.39 14.83 -3.35
CA VAL A 94 -11.18 13.79 -4.05
C VAL A 94 -12.50 14.33 -4.57
N TRP A 95 -13.19 15.20 -3.83
CA TRP A 95 -14.40 15.88 -4.30
C TRP A 95 -14.10 16.80 -5.50
N GLN A 96 -13.02 17.57 -5.44
CA GLN A 96 -12.59 18.43 -6.53
C GLN A 96 -12.33 17.61 -7.81
N LEU A 97 -11.63 16.47 -7.70
CA LEU A 97 -11.44 15.55 -8.82
C LEU A 97 -12.79 15.07 -9.40
N ALA A 98 -13.73 14.67 -8.53
CA ALA A 98 -15.04 14.16 -8.97
C ALA A 98 -15.88 15.16 -9.75
N THR A 99 -15.65 16.47 -9.55
CA THR A 99 -16.38 17.57 -10.19
C THR A 99 -15.58 18.29 -11.29
N SER A 100 -14.33 17.92 -11.50
CA SER A 100 -13.45 18.49 -12.52
C SER A 100 -13.83 17.99 -13.92
N GLU A 101 -13.68 18.84 -14.93
CA GLU A 101 -13.75 18.45 -16.34
C GLU A 101 -12.42 17.89 -16.86
N ASP A 102 -11.33 18.04 -16.08
CA ASP A 102 -10.00 17.56 -16.41
C ASP A 102 -9.86 16.03 -16.24
N ASP A 103 -8.72 15.49 -16.67
CA ASP A 103 -8.37 14.08 -16.51
C ASP A 103 -8.19 13.72 -15.03
N GLN A 104 -9.28 13.24 -14.44
CA GLN A 104 -9.46 12.99 -13.00
C GLN A 104 -8.60 11.86 -12.48
N ILE A 105 -8.07 10.97 -13.35
CA ILE A 105 -7.37 9.75 -12.93
C ILE A 105 -5.87 9.78 -13.21
N SER A 106 -5.34 10.86 -13.79
CA SER A 106 -3.91 10.94 -14.15
C SER A 106 -3.03 11.69 -13.13
N ALA A 107 -3.57 12.08 -11.98
CA ALA A 107 -2.85 12.88 -11.01
C ALA A 107 -1.53 12.21 -10.55
N PHE A 108 -1.58 10.97 -10.11
CA PHE A 108 -0.37 10.24 -9.70
C PHE A 108 0.54 9.87 -10.89
N GLU A 109 0.00 9.69 -12.09
CA GLU A 109 0.81 9.50 -13.29
C GLU A 109 1.60 10.77 -13.61
N LYS A 110 0.99 11.94 -13.52
CA LYS A 110 1.67 13.23 -13.67
C LYS A 110 2.77 13.38 -12.60
N LEU A 111 2.46 13.07 -11.33
CA LEU A 111 3.40 13.15 -10.22
C LEU A 111 4.65 12.29 -10.47
N ILE A 112 4.50 11.01 -10.77
CA ILE A 112 5.66 10.10 -10.93
C ILE A 112 6.50 10.40 -12.18
N ASN A 113 5.93 11.11 -13.14
CA ASN A 113 6.63 11.59 -14.34
C ASN A 113 7.23 13.00 -14.18
N SER A 114 6.89 13.73 -13.12
CA SER A 114 7.48 15.03 -12.81
C SER A 114 8.90 14.88 -12.29
N ASN A 115 9.77 15.83 -12.62
CA ASN A 115 11.18 15.76 -12.27
C ASN A 115 11.44 16.19 -10.82
N ILE A 116 12.33 15.47 -10.17
CA ILE A 116 13.02 15.87 -8.95
C ILE A 116 14.48 16.11 -9.37
N GLY A 117 14.90 17.36 -9.42
CA GLY A 117 16.17 17.73 -10.03
C GLY A 117 16.20 17.37 -11.52
N GLU A 118 17.15 16.53 -11.94
CA GLU A 118 17.32 16.15 -13.35
C GLU A 118 16.56 14.90 -13.79
N LYS A 119 15.90 14.18 -12.87
CA LYS A 119 15.27 12.89 -13.13
C LYS A 119 13.81 12.86 -12.75
N PRO A 120 12.95 12.17 -13.50
CA PRO A 120 11.58 11.94 -13.08
C PRO A 120 11.54 11.13 -11.77
N LEU A 121 10.55 11.41 -10.92
CA LEU A 121 10.40 10.76 -9.61
C LEU A 121 10.46 9.22 -9.72
N LYS A 122 9.86 8.65 -10.75
CA LYS A 122 9.90 7.19 -11.01
C LYS A 122 11.30 6.61 -11.28
N GLU A 123 12.32 7.44 -11.51
CA GLU A 123 13.71 7.02 -11.68
C GLU A 123 14.55 7.25 -10.41
N VAL A 124 14.01 8.00 -9.44
CA VAL A 124 14.68 8.28 -8.15
C VAL A 124 14.48 7.13 -7.17
N TYR A 125 13.30 6.49 -7.19
CA TYR A 125 12.94 5.42 -6.27
C TYR A 125 12.92 4.04 -6.96
N ASP A 126 13.24 3.00 -6.17
CA ASP A 126 13.14 1.60 -6.61
C ASP A 126 11.70 1.09 -6.46
N TYR A 127 11.05 1.46 -5.35
CA TYR A 127 9.68 1.07 -5.01
C TYR A 127 8.81 2.26 -4.64
N LEU A 128 7.55 2.19 -5.05
CA LEU A 128 6.46 3.03 -4.57
C LEU A 128 5.40 2.13 -3.93
N ILE A 129 5.11 2.36 -2.65
CA ILE A 129 4.04 1.67 -1.92
C ILE A 129 2.87 2.65 -1.74
N ILE A 130 1.67 2.24 -2.14
CA ILE A 130 0.46 3.07 -1.99
C ILE A 130 -0.46 2.41 -0.98
N ASP A 131 -0.68 3.10 0.16
CA ASP A 131 -1.64 2.69 1.20
C ASP A 131 -3.02 3.25 0.88
N ASN A 132 -3.94 2.41 0.44
CA ASN A 132 -5.25 2.84 -0.04
C ASN A 132 -6.35 2.74 1.04
N PRO A 133 -7.37 3.62 0.99
CA PRO A 133 -8.55 3.56 1.85
C PRO A 133 -9.39 2.29 1.60
N PRO A 134 -10.39 2.01 2.46
CA PRO A 134 -11.30 0.88 2.28
C PRO A 134 -12.47 1.20 1.33
N ASP A 135 -12.25 2.05 0.35
CA ASP A 135 -13.23 2.42 -0.67
C ASP A 135 -12.55 2.54 -2.05
N ILE A 136 -13.33 2.73 -3.11
CA ILE A 136 -12.81 2.98 -4.45
C ILE A 136 -13.36 4.32 -4.94
N ALA A 137 -12.57 5.36 -4.69
CA ALA A 137 -12.83 6.71 -5.18
C ALA A 137 -11.77 7.10 -6.23
N PHE A 138 -11.85 8.33 -6.77
CA PHE A 138 -10.96 8.79 -7.84
C PHE A 138 -9.46 8.72 -7.48
N ASN A 139 -9.11 8.97 -6.22
CA ASN A 139 -7.74 8.83 -5.74
C ASN A 139 -7.24 7.38 -5.83
N VAL A 140 -8.09 6.39 -5.54
CA VAL A 140 -7.74 4.97 -5.68
C VAL A 140 -7.64 4.58 -7.15
N ILE A 141 -8.53 5.07 -8.01
CA ILE A 141 -8.46 4.83 -9.46
C ILE A 141 -7.16 5.44 -10.03
N SER A 142 -6.79 6.65 -9.60
CA SER A 142 -5.51 7.28 -9.95
C SER A 142 -4.30 6.46 -9.49
N ALA A 143 -4.36 5.86 -8.30
CA ALA A 143 -3.35 4.94 -7.80
C ALA A 143 -3.27 3.66 -8.66
N LEU A 144 -4.39 3.05 -8.99
CA LEU A 144 -4.43 1.83 -9.82
C LEU A 144 -3.89 2.08 -11.23
N LYS A 145 -4.03 3.29 -11.78
CA LYS A 145 -3.49 3.67 -13.09
C LYS A 145 -1.96 3.55 -13.16
N ILE A 146 -1.25 3.74 -12.06
CA ILE A 146 0.21 3.66 -11.99
C ILE A 146 0.72 2.38 -11.30
N THR A 147 -0.18 1.51 -10.85
CA THR A 147 0.15 0.31 -10.08
C THR A 147 0.64 -0.82 -11.01
N ASP A 148 1.78 -1.43 -10.66
CA ASP A 148 2.23 -2.67 -11.30
C ASP A 148 1.60 -3.88 -10.63
N GLU A 149 1.55 -3.90 -9.29
CA GLU A 149 1.13 -5.05 -8.51
C GLU A 149 0.21 -4.66 -7.36
N VAL A 150 -0.84 -5.45 -7.17
CA VAL A 150 -1.81 -5.28 -6.08
C VAL A 150 -1.63 -6.38 -5.06
N ILE A 151 -1.44 -6.00 -3.79
CA ILE A 151 -1.45 -6.88 -2.63
C ILE A 151 -2.75 -6.64 -1.85
N VAL A 152 -3.45 -7.72 -1.51
CA VAL A 152 -4.71 -7.67 -0.77
C VAL A 152 -4.53 -8.27 0.63
N PRO A 153 -4.29 -7.47 1.68
CA PRO A 153 -4.33 -7.96 3.04
C PRO A 153 -5.75 -8.40 3.42
N ALA A 154 -5.91 -9.60 3.93
CA ALA A 154 -7.21 -10.14 4.32
C ALA A 154 -7.13 -10.93 5.62
N LYS A 155 -8.14 -10.80 6.48
CA LYS A 155 -8.36 -11.71 7.61
C LYS A 155 -9.16 -12.90 7.15
N ILE A 156 -8.97 -14.05 7.79
CA ILE A 156 -9.87 -15.18 7.63
C ILE A 156 -11.13 -14.91 8.46
N ASP A 157 -12.20 -14.57 7.79
CA ASP A 157 -13.55 -14.46 8.35
C ASP A 157 -14.60 -14.71 7.26
N GLU A 158 -15.87 -14.81 7.65
CA GLU A 158 -17.01 -15.16 6.80
C GLU A 158 -17.12 -14.29 5.53
N TRP A 159 -16.72 -13.03 5.60
CA TRP A 159 -16.85 -12.03 4.53
C TRP A 159 -15.58 -11.84 3.68
N SER A 160 -14.50 -12.54 3.99
CA SER A 160 -13.21 -12.31 3.35
C SER A 160 -13.17 -12.72 1.90
N LEU A 161 -13.94 -13.75 1.53
CA LEU A 161 -13.96 -14.33 0.19
C LEU A 161 -14.71 -13.46 -0.80
N GLU A 162 -15.89 -13.00 -0.40
CA GLU A 162 -16.69 -12.06 -1.21
C GLU A 162 -15.89 -10.79 -1.48
N GLY A 163 -15.20 -10.26 -0.45
CA GLY A 163 -14.32 -9.10 -0.60
C GLY A 163 -13.14 -9.33 -1.56
N LEU A 164 -12.56 -10.52 -1.58
CA LEU A 164 -11.48 -10.87 -2.51
C LEU A 164 -11.96 -11.00 -3.96
N GLU A 165 -13.14 -11.54 -4.17
CA GLU A 165 -13.76 -11.63 -5.51
C GLU A 165 -14.02 -10.24 -6.06
N ILE A 166 -14.64 -9.34 -5.27
CA ILE A 166 -14.89 -7.96 -5.66
C ILE A 166 -13.58 -7.26 -6.04
N ILE A 167 -12.52 -7.39 -5.23
CA ILE A 167 -11.22 -6.76 -5.54
C ILE A 167 -10.62 -7.35 -6.81
N SER A 168 -10.74 -8.67 -7.01
CA SER A 168 -10.25 -9.32 -8.24
C SER A 168 -10.94 -8.75 -9.48
N GLU A 169 -12.25 -8.49 -9.40
CA GLU A 169 -13.03 -7.86 -10.48
C GLU A 169 -12.59 -6.40 -10.67
N GLN A 170 -12.41 -5.63 -9.60
CA GLN A 170 -11.93 -4.25 -9.70
C GLN A 170 -10.54 -4.16 -10.35
N VAL A 171 -9.63 -5.08 -10.03
CA VAL A 171 -8.31 -5.14 -10.70
C VAL A 171 -8.45 -5.51 -12.17
N LYS A 172 -9.41 -6.39 -12.53
CA LYS A 172 -9.70 -6.69 -13.95
C LYS A 172 -10.24 -5.46 -14.69
N GLU A 173 -11.15 -4.69 -14.08
CA GLU A 173 -11.64 -3.43 -14.65
C GLU A 173 -10.53 -2.38 -14.78
N ALA A 174 -9.64 -2.29 -13.79
CA ALA A 174 -8.47 -1.39 -13.83
C ALA A 174 -7.52 -1.67 -15.01
N LYS A 175 -7.54 -2.88 -15.59
CA LYS A 175 -6.77 -3.18 -16.82
C LYS A 175 -7.17 -2.34 -18.02
N ARG A 176 -8.35 -1.74 -18.02
CA ARG A 176 -8.79 -0.80 -19.08
C ARG A 176 -7.97 0.49 -19.09
N ILE A 177 -7.53 0.94 -17.91
CA ILE A 177 -6.73 2.17 -17.74
C ILE A 177 -5.25 1.88 -17.51
N ASN A 178 -4.92 0.66 -17.06
CA ASN A 178 -3.55 0.18 -16.83
C ASN A 178 -3.43 -1.29 -17.23
N PRO A 179 -3.12 -1.61 -18.49
CA PRO A 179 -3.02 -3.00 -18.95
C PRO A 179 -1.94 -3.84 -18.24
N LYS A 180 -0.98 -3.18 -17.57
CA LYS A 180 0.14 -3.85 -16.88
C LYS A 180 -0.19 -4.30 -15.46
N ILE A 181 -1.28 -3.78 -14.87
CA ILE A 181 -1.66 -4.08 -13.48
C ILE A 181 -1.88 -5.59 -13.27
N LYS A 182 -1.36 -6.10 -12.17
CA LYS A 182 -1.49 -7.51 -11.78
C LYS A 182 -1.99 -7.61 -10.34
N LEU A 183 -3.02 -8.44 -10.13
CA LEU A 183 -3.32 -8.91 -8.78
C LEU A 183 -2.23 -9.93 -8.41
N LEU A 184 -1.33 -9.55 -7.51
CA LEU A 184 -0.27 -10.44 -7.04
C LEU A 184 -0.87 -11.57 -6.19
N GLY A 185 -1.78 -11.21 -5.29
CA GLY A 185 -2.52 -12.15 -4.46
C GLY A 185 -2.93 -11.55 -3.12
N THR A 186 -3.35 -12.43 -2.21
CA THR A 186 -3.75 -12.09 -0.85
C THR A 186 -2.65 -12.40 0.17
N LEU A 187 -2.45 -11.48 1.12
CA LEU A 187 -1.63 -11.67 2.29
C LEU A 187 -2.57 -11.88 3.49
N ILE A 188 -2.62 -13.09 4.00
CA ILE A 188 -3.46 -13.39 5.16
C ILE A 188 -2.90 -12.71 6.38
N THR A 189 -3.69 -11.88 7.04
CA THR A 189 -3.27 -11.08 8.20
C THR A 189 -3.95 -11.54 9.48
N MET A 190 -3.32 -11.22 10.62
CA MET A 190 -3.86 -11.51 11.96
C MET A 190 -4.26 -12.98 12.14
N TYR A 191 -3.57 -13.88 11.46
CA TYR A 191 -3.84 -15.31 11.49
C TYR A 191 -3.61 -15.87 12.89
N ARG A 192 -4.58 -16.66 13.37
CA ARG A 192 -4.49 -17.45 14.60
C ARG A 192 -4.59 -18.92 14.27
N ASN A 193 -3.85 -19.75 14.99
CA ASN A 193 -3.93 -21.20 14.82
C ASN A 193 -5.14 -21.76 15.59
N ASP A 194 -6.34 -21.37 15.17
CA ASP A 194 -7.62 -21.87 15.65
C ASP A 194 -8.40 -22.53 14.52
N ASN A 195 -9.43 -23.28 14.87
CA ASN A 195 -10.20 -24.08 13.89
C ASN A 195 -10.79 -23.21 12.76
N SER A 196 -11.28 -22.01 13.08
CA SER A 196 -11.88 -21.12 12.09
C SER A 196 -10.87 -20.66 11.05
N ASN A 197 -9.68 -20.24 11.49
CA ASN A 197 -8.61 -19.79 10.60
C ASN A 197 -8.04 -20.96 9.77
N VAL A 198 -7.87 -22.15 10.37
CA VAL A 198 -7.36 -23.33 9.65
C VAL A 198 -8.34 -23.75 8.55
N VAL A 199 -9.62 -23.89 8.88
CA VAL A 199 -10.67 -24.28 7.91
C VAL A 199 -10.83 -23.20 6.84
N GLY A 200 -10.90 -21.92 7.22
CA GLY A 200 -11.06 -20.83 6.28
C GLY A 200 -9.86 -20.67 5.32
N LEU A 201 -8.63 -20.86 5.81
CA LEU A 201 -7.45 -20.83 4.94
C LEU A 201 -7.47 -21.98 3.92
N LYS A 202 -7.80 -23.18 4.36
CA LYS A 202 -7.93 -24.34 3.46
C LYS A 202 -8.99 -24.10 2.41
N TRP A 203 -10.17 -23.61 2.83
CA TRP A 203 -11.26 -23.29 1.93
C TRP A 203 -10.83 -22.21 0.91
N LEU A 204 -10.14 -21.14 1.34
CA LEU A 204 -9.60 -20.09 0.47
C LEU A 204 -8.67 -20.69 -0.60
N GLN A 205 -7.75 -21.57 -0.20
CA GLN A 205 -6.80 -22.21 -1.11
C GLN A 205 -7.46 -23.15 -2.13
N GLU A 206 -8.56 -23.79 -1.76
CA GLU A 206 -9.26 -24.74 -2.61
C GLU A 206 -10.29 -24.08 -3.55
N HIS A 207 -10.89 -22.94 -3.13
CA HIS A 207 -12.06 -22.38 -3.82
C HIS A 207 -11.83 -20.98 -4.39
N SER A 208 -10.74 -20.29 -4.04
CA SER A 208 -10.42 -19.00 -4.62
C SER A 208 -9.39 -19.11 -5.74
N ASN A 209 -9.56 -18.26 -6.77
CA ASN A 209 -8.56 -18.08 -7.83
C ASN A 209 -7.45 -17.09 -7.41
N VAL A 210 -7.41 -16.68 -6.14
CA VAL A 210 -6.47 -15.69 -5.64
C VAL A 210 -5.29 -16.37 -4.96
N ASN A 211 -4.09 -16.09 -5.43
CA ASN A 211 -2.87 -16.65 -4.86
C ASN A 211 -2.66 -16.17 -3.42
N VAL A 212 -2.37 -17.09 -2.47
CA VAL A 212 -1.99 -16.76 -1.09
C VAL A 212 -0.50 -16.48 -1.05
N LEU A 213 -0.13 -15.21 -0.88
CA LEU A 213 1.26 -14.73 -0.88
C LEU A 213 2.01 -15.11 0.38
N GLY A 214 1.29 -15.20 1.49
CA GLY A 214 1.86 -15.52 2.79
C GLY A 214 0.85 -15.35 3.92
N ILE A 215 1.29 -15.68 5.12
CA ILE A 215 0.47 -15.62 6.34
C ILE A 215 1.22 -14.80 7.37
N ILE A 216 0.59 -13.73 7.84
CA ILE A 216 1.06 -12.88 8.92
C ILE A 216 0.30 -13.25 10.19
N ARG A 217 1.02 -13.84 11.14
CA ARG A 217 0.44 -14.29 12.40
C ARG A 217 -0.01 -13.12 13.26
N TYR A 218 -1.11 -13.32 13.96
CA TYR A 218 -1.56 -12.39 14.99
C TYR A 218 -0.51 -12.29 16.11
N THR A 219 -0.23 -11.06 16.54
CA THR A 219 0.55 -10.79 17.75
C THR A 219 0.12 -9.46 18.37
N ALA A 220 0.02 -9.40 19.68
CA ALA A 220 -0.21 -8.16 20.40
C ALA A 220 0.90 -7.12 20.13
N LYS A 221 2.11 -7.59 19.84
CA LYS A 221 3.25 -6.73 19.48
C LYS A 221 3.01 -5.89 18.22
N ALA A 222 2.14 -6.33 17.30
CA ALA A 222 1.75 -5.54 16.15
C ALA A 222 0.97 -4.27 16.57
N THR A 223 0.03 -4.39 17.49
CA THR A 223 -0.72 -3.24 18.02
C THR A 223 0.21 -2.30 18.81
N GLU A 224 1.07 -2.87 19.66
CA GLU A 224 2.04 -2.08 20.42
C GLU A 224 3.00 -1.33 19.47
N SER A 225 3.52 -1.98 18.43
CA SER A 225 4.45 -1.36 17.47
C SER A 225 3.81 -0.18 16.74
N THR A 226 2.54 -0.29 16.37
CA THR A 226 1.77 0.82 15.78
C THR A 226 1.62 1.99 16.75
N PHE A 227 1.32 1.71 18.02
CA PHE A 227 1.22 2.74 19.06
C PHE A 227 2.54 3.50 19.27
N PHE A 228 3.67 2.82 19.14
CA PHE A 228 5.01 3.42 19.26
C PHE A 228 5.59 3.92 17.93
N ASN A 229 4.83 3.96 16.85
CA ASN A 229 5.26 4.39 15.52
C ASN A 229 6.50 3.65 15.02
N LYS A 230 6.55 2.33 15.23
CA LYS A 230 7.70 1.48 14.85
C LYS A 230 7.28 0.35 13.92
N PRO A 231 8.10 -0.02 12.93
CA PRO A 231 7.89 -1.26 12.19
C PRO A 231 7.93 -2.47 13.12
N ALA A 232 7.25 -3.55 12.75
CA ALA A 232 7.20 -4.77 13.56
C ALA A 232 8.59 -5.26 13.98
N TYR A 233 9.52 -5.25 13.03
CA TYR A 233 10.88 -5.75 13.27
C TYR A 233 11.69 -4.87 14.24
N GLU A 234 11.57 -3.55 14.16
CA GLU A 234 12.26 -2.62 15.06
C GLU A 234 11.68 -2.63 16.46
N TYR A 235 10.37 -2.87 16.57
CA TYR A 235 9.70 -2.96 17.86
C TYR A 235 9.96 -4.29 18.56
N SER A 236 9.83 -5.40 17.84
CA SER A 236 9.98 -6.75 18.38
C SER A 236 10.46 -7.72 17.28
N PRO A 237 11.78 -7.82 17.03
CA PRO A 237 12.34 -8.60 15.92
C PRO A 237 11.93 -10.07 15.90
N LEU A 238 11.66 -10.65 17.06
CA LEU A 238 11.31 -12.07 17.22
C LEU A 238 9.79 -12.32 17.21
N CYS A 239 8.95 -11.28 17.14
CA CYS A 239 7.50 -11.50 17.09
C CYS A 239 7.08 -12.12 15.74
N GLY A 240 5.95 -12.85 15.78
CA GLY A 240 5.44 -13.56 14.62
C GLY A 240 5.27 -12.66 13.41
N ALA A 241 4.62 -11.50 13.56
CA ALA A 241 4.39 -10.58 12.45
C ALA A 241 5.70 -10.07 11.82
N ALA A 242 6.72 -9.71 12.63
CA ALA A 242 8.00 -9.25 12.13
C ALA A 242 8.70 -10.30 11.25
N GLN A 243 8.73 -11.55 11.73
CA GLN A 243 9.34 -12.64 10.99
C GLN A 243 8.56 -12.98 9.71
N ASP A 244 7.24 -12.88 9.76
CA ASP A 244 6.38 -13.20 8.63
C ASP A 244 6.47 -12.14 7.52
N TYR A 245 6.50 -10.83 7.86
CA TYR A 245 6.76 -9.76 6.87
C TYR A 245 8.15 -9.87 6.26
N LYS A 246 9.18 -10.15 7.08
CA LYS A 246 10.53 -10.39 6.58
C LYS A 246 10.57 -11.54 5.58
N LYS A 247 9.93 -12.67 5.91
CA LYS A 247 9.79 -13.82 5.02
C LYS A 247 9.07 -13.48 3.72
N PHE A 248 7.94 -12.79 3.83
CA PHE A 248 7.14 -12.38 2.68
C PHE A 248 7.97 -11.54 1.71
N VAL A 249 8.63 -10.48 2.21
CA VAL A 249 9.41 -9.58 1.35
C VAL A 249 10.64 -10.28 0.77
N THR A 250 11.30 -11.16 1.53
CA THR A 250 12.41 -11.96 1.00
C THR A 250 11.97 -12.79 -0.21
N ARG A 251 10.89 -13.56 -0.05
CA ARG A 251 10.33 -14.36 -1.15
C ARG A 251 9.87 -13.52 -2.33
N TYR A 252 9.23 -12.38 -2.07
CA TYR A 252 8.79 -11.45 -3.10
C TYR A 252 9.96 -10.96 -3.97
N LEU A 253 11.10 -10.61 -3.36
CA LEU A 253 12.29 -10.16 -4.08
C LEU A 253 12.92 -11.28 -4.89
N GLU A 254 13.07 -12.48 -4.32
CA GLU A 254 13.60 -13.66 -5.03
C GLU A 254 12.77 -14.00 -6.27
N GLU A 255 11.43 -14.01 -6.17
CA GLU A 255 10.53 -14.26 -7.30
C GLU A 255 10.58 -13.14 -8.36
N SER A 256 10.87 -11.90 -7.95
CA SER A 256 11.01 -10.76 -8.85
C SER A 256 12.33 -10.79 -9.63
N GLU A 257 13.43 -11.28 -9.02
CA GLU A 257 14.74 -11.45 -9.66
C GLU A 257 14.73 -12.58 -10.69
N VAL A 258 14.10 -13.70 -10.36
CA VAL A 258 13.94 -14.82 -11.30
C VAL A 258 13.21 -14.38 -12.57
N LYS A 259 12.17 -13.55 -12.45
CA LYS A 259 11.41 -13.02 -13.60
C LYS A 259 12.16 -11.99 -14.44
N LYS A 260 13.23 -11.38 -13.93
CA LYS A 260 14.09 -10.45 -14.70
C LYS A 260 15.16 -11.17 -15.51
N ASN A 261 15.54 -12.38 -15.10
CA ASN A 261 16.65 -13.16 -15.67
C ASN A 261 16.18 -14.32 -16.58
N GLY A 262 14.89 -14.56 -16.73
CA GLY A 262 14.26 -15.54 -17.61
C GLY A 262 13.41 -14.88 -18.69
#